data_d7ee8cdcce347a08183094f4f84cc842
#
_entry.id   d7ee8cdcce347a08183094f4f84cc842
#
_cell.length_a   1.000
_cell.length_b   1.000
_cell.length_c   1.000
_cell.angle_alpha   90.00
_cell.angle_beta   90.00
_cell.angle_gamma   90.00
#
_symmetry.space_group_name_H-M   'P 1'
#
loop_
_entity.id
_entity.type
_entity.pdbx_description
1 polymer ?
#
loop_
_entity_poly.entity_id
_entity_poly.type
_entity_poly.pdbx_seq_one_letter_code
_entity_poly.pdbx_strand_id
1 'polypeptide(L)'
;MIYFDNAATTKVRKEVKDEMIKIMDEYFINLDANYNLSLKFSKYLEEKKKILKERLGLDFKNFVFTTGGGEANNIALTSVIRKHKKGHFLISSIEHASVDICAKELASEGYDLEYIPVDRYGNIDIEYLKNAIREDTILVSIIGVNNELGTIQDMKCIGDIVKEKNKKTYLHIDFVQGLNHVDVDFSKIKVDLLSISSHKIGGPKGIGALYISKDVKYKEQIYGENSSNGLVHRTFPNELVCGFLKAISLYNKEEIEKMKKLKEYYLSKLSKIENVDVNTPENSSPSIINNSFKGVRAEVILNYLSTNDIYVSTGSACSGNKGDSKILKAMALSQESINSSIKVSFSSENTFEEIDKFFDILIPFLEMARSIK
;
A
#
# COMPACT_ATOMS: atom_id res chain seq x y z
N MET A 1 -14.44 1.26 -21.60
CA MET A 1 -14.18 1.10 -20.14
C MET A 1 -12.96 1.92 -19.78
N ILE A 2 -13.09 2.85 -18.85
CA ILE A 2 -12.01 3.66 -18.28
C ILE A 2 -11.81 3.22 -16.82
N TYR A 3 -10.60 2.80 -16.47
CA TYR A 3 -10.31 2.29 -15.13
C TYR A 3 -9.33 3.20 -14.40
N PHE A 4 -9.85 4.00 -13.48
CA PHE A 4 -9.13 4.97 -12.65
C PHE A 4 -9.13 4.57 -11.15
N ASP A 5 -9.21 3.27 -10.86
CA ASP A 5 -9.10 2.75 -9.49
C ASP A 5 -7.92 1.77 -9.32
N ASN A 6 -6.78 2.10 -9.95
CA ASN A 6 -5.57 1.28 -9.91
C ASN A 6 -4.97 1.15 -8.48
N ALA A 7 -5.24 2.11 -7.59
CA ALA A 7 -4.86 2.00 -6.18
C ALA A 7 -5.66 0.92 -5.41
N ALA A 8 -6.84 0.51 -5.88
CA ALA A 8 -7.56 -0.63 -5.31
C ALA A 8 -6.96 -1.96 -5.78
N THR A 9 -6.74 -2.12 -7.08
CA THR A 9 -6.04 -3.26 -7.70
C THR A 9 -5.70 -2.91 -9.14
N THR A 10 -4.66 -3.53 -9.70
CA THR A 10 -4.27 -3.34 -11.10
C THR A 10 -4.59 -4.58 -11.93
N LYS A 11 -4.68 -4.39 -13.25
CA LYS A 11 -4.70 -5.48 -14.22
C LYS A 11 -3.35 -6.21 -14.21
N VAL A 12 -3.38 -7.53 -14.26
CA VAL A 12 -2.13 -8.33 -14.35
C VAL A 12 -1.49 -8.09 -15.71
N ARG A 13 -0.20 -7.70 -15.72
CA ARG A 13 0.57 -7.41 -16.93
C ARG A 13 0.78 -8.68 -17.77
N LYS A 14 0.92 -8.50 -19.08
CA LYS A 14 1.10 -9.64 -20.01
C LYS A 14 2.35 -10.45 -19.66
N GLU A 15 3.46 -9.79 -19.43
CA GLU A 15 4.75 -10.43 -19.09
C GLU A 15 4.70 -11.22 -17.79
N VAL A 16 3.84 -10.79 -16.85
CA VAL A 16 3.59 -11.49 -15.59
C VAL A 16 2.77 -12.74 -15.82
N LYS A 17 1.72 -12.66 -16.66
CA LYS A 17 0.91 -13.83 -17.03
C LYS A 17 1.75 -14.88 -17.75
N ASP A 18 2.58 -14.44 -18.70
CA ASP A 18 3.45 -15.33 -19.47
C ASP A 18 4.45 -16.06 -18.55
N GLU A 19 5.04 -15.36 -17.56
CA GLU A 19 5.90 -15.97 -16.54
C GLU A 19 5.14 -16.99 -15.68
N MET A 20 3.93 -16.64 -15.22
CA MET A 20 3.11 -17.55 -14.40
C MET A 20 2.74 -18.83 -15.17
N ILE A 21 2.31 -18.71 -16.43
CA ILE A 21 1.99 -19.86 -17.28
C ILE A 21 3.21 -20.75 -17.42
N LYS A 22 4.37 -20.18 -17.75
CA LYS A 22 5.64 -20.92 -17.82
C LYS A 22 5.92 -21.70 -16.54
N ILE A 23 5.74 -21.09 -15.37
CA ILE A 23 6.00 -21.76 -14.09
C ILE A 23 4.98 -22.88 -13.83
N MET A 24 3.69 -22.69 -14.16
CA MET A 24 2.66 -23.72 -14.04
C MET A 24 2.98 -24.94 -14.91
N ASP A 25 3.53 -24.73 -16.10
CA ASP A 25 3.84 -25.81 -17.05
C ASP A 25 5.16 -26.53 -16.72
N GLU A 26 6.22 -25.76 -16.41
CA GLU A 26 7.58 -26.31 -16.25
C GLU A 26 7.90 -26.70 -14.80
N TYR A 27 7.30 -26.04 -13.80
CA TYR A 27 7.64 -26.19 -12.37
C TYR A 27 6.40 -26.38 -11.49
N PHE A 28 5.47 -27.23 -11.89
CA PHE A 28 4.27 -27.61 -11.13
C PHE A 28 4.54 -28.44 -9.87
N ILE A 29 5.81 -28.56 -9.49
CA ILE A 29 6.32 -29.41 -8.42
C ILE A 29 6.18 -28.76 -7.03
N ASN A 30 6.19 -29.59 -5.99
CA ASN A 30 6.41 -29.12 -4.64
C ASN A 30 7.89 -28.73 -4.45
N LEU A 31 8.15 -27.49 -4.04
CA LEU A 31 9.50 -26.96 -3.82
C LEU A 31 10.30 -27.76 -2.76
N ASP A 32 9.60 -28.32 -1.76
CA ASP A 32 10.21 -29.08 -0.66
C ASP A 32 10.54 -30.54 -1.03
N ALA A 33 10.24 -30.98 -2.24
CA ALA A 33 10.50 -32.35 -2.67
C ALA A 33 11.99 -32.59 -2.99
N ASN A 34 12.46 -33.79 -2.66
CA ASN A 34 13.88 -34.19 -2.79
C ASN A 34 14.21 -34.81 -4.16
N TYR A 35 13.99 -34.04 -5.25
CA TYR A 35 14.37 -34.52 -6.61
C TYR A 35 14.95 -33.37 -7.44
N ASN A 36 15.64 -33.74 -8.55
CA ASN A 36 16.41 -32.79 -9.35
C ASN A 36 15.60 -31.58 -9.87
N LEU A 37 14.31 -31.73 -10.13
CA LEU A 37 13.48 -30.64 -10.64
C LEU A 37 13.26 -29.58 -9.56
N SER A 38 13.06 -29.97 -8.30
CA SER A 38 12.97 -29.02 -7.17
C SER A 38 14.27 -28.27 -6.95
N LEU A 39 15.41 -28.95 -7.07
CA LEU A 39 16.72 -28.28 -6.97
C LEU A 39 16.96 -27.27 -8.10
N LYS A 40 16.53 -27.61 -9.34
CA LYS A 40 16.58 -26.67 -10.47
C LYS A 40 15.70 -25.45 -10.22
N PHE A 41 14.47 -25.66 -9.76
CA PHE A 41 13.56 -24.58 -9.47
C PHE A 41 14.05 -23.71 -8.29
N SER A 42 14.60 -24.30 -7.23
CA SER A 42 15.19 -23.55 -6.11
C SER A 42 16.29 -22.58 -6.60
N LYS A 43 17.17 -23.03 -7.48
CA LYS A 43 18.20 -22.16 -8.08
C LYS A 43 17.59 -21.04 -8.92
N TYR A 44 16.60 -21.37 -9.75
CA TYR A 44 15.87 -20.39 -10.55
C TYR A 44 15.21 -19.34 -9.66
N LEU A 45 14.52 -19.76 -8.59
CA LEU A 45 13.85 -18.88 -7.64
C LEU A 45 14.83 -17.96 -6.90
N GLU A 46 15.98 -18.49 -6.46
CA GLU A 46 17.02 -17.67 -5.80
C GLU A 46 17.56 -16.55 -6.72
N GLU A 47 17.75 -16.86 -8.03
CA GLU A 47 18.14 -15.82 -9.00
C GLU A 47 17.03 -14.77 -9.17
N LYS A 48 15.77 -15.19 -9.26
CA LYS A 48 14.62 -14.26 -9.37
C LYS A 48 14.46 -13.37 -8.13
N LYS A 49 14.70 -13.90 -6.93
CA LYS A 49 14.60 -13.13 -5.68
C LYS A 49 15.60 -11.97 -5.59
N LYS A 50 16.70 -12.01 -6.33
CA LYS A 50 17.70 -10.91 -6.32
C LYS A 50 17.09 -9.57 -6.69
N ILE A 51 16.03 -9.54 -7.48
CA ILE A 51 15.30 -8.33 -7.84
C ILE A 51 14.79 -7.54 -6.61
N LEU A 52 14.49 -8.23 -5.50
CA LEU A 52 14.10 -7.58 -4.25
C LEU A 52 15.23 -6.70 -3.71
N LYS A 53 16.48 -7.20 -3.78
CA LYS A 53 17.64 -6.42 -3.38
C LYS A 53 17.92 -5.28 -4.36
N GLU A 54 17.85 -5.56 -5.65
CA GLU A 54 18.09 -4.55 -6.69
C GLU A 54 17.10 -3.40 -6.61
N ARG A 55 15.82 -3.71 -6.34
CA ARG A 55 14.73 -2.73 -6.34
C ARG A 55 14.57 -2.00 -5.01
N LEU A 56 14.80 -2.69 -3.89
CA LEU A 56 14.53 -2.15 -2.55
C LEU A 56 15.80 -1.89 -1.72
N GLY A 57 16.97 -2.38 -2.15
CA GLY A 57 18.21 -2.26 -1.37
C GLY A 57 18.28 -3.21 -0.16
N LEU A 58 17.32 -4.12 0.00
CA LEU A 58 17.20 -5.02 1.15
C LEU A 58 17.64 -6.45 0.80
N ASP A 59 18.19 -7.19 1.78
CA ASP A 59 18.60 -8.57 1.56
C ASP A 59 17.37 -9.44 1.26
N PHE A 60 17.34 -10.02 0.06
CA PHE A 60 16.23 -10.84 -0.42
C PHE A 60 15.98 -12.11 0.42
N LYS A 61 16.96 -12.59 1.16
CA LYS A 61 16.84 -13.75 2.06
C LYS A 61 15.95 -13.49 3.26
N ASN A 62 15.75 -12.22 3.59
CA ASN A 62 14.94 -11.78 4.71
C ASN A 62 13.47 -11.50 4.34
N PHE A 63 13.03 -11.95 3.16
CA PHE A 63 11.63 -11.84 2.75
C PHE A 63 10.87 -13.13 2.97
N VAL A 64 9.71 -13.01 3.61
CA VAL A 64 8.71 -14.07 3.76
C VAL A 64 7.55 -13.76 2.83
N PHE A 65 7.20 -14.68 1.93
CA PHE A 65 6.06 -14.49 1.03
C PHE A 65 4.75 -14.77 1.76
N THR A 66 3.80 -13.83 1.67
CA THR A 66 2.48 -13.84 2.30
C THR A 66 1.38 -13.93 1.24
N THR A 67 0.11 -14.05 1.64
CA THR A 67 -1.04 -14.03 0.71
C THR A 67 -1.38 -12.63 0.19
N GLY A 68 -0.72 -11.60 0.72
CA GLY A 68 -0.90 -10.19 0.32
C GLY A 68 -0.37 -9.23 1.37
N GLY A 69 -0.49 -7.93 1.09
CA GLY A 69 -0.07 -6.87 2.01
C GLY A 69 -0.79 -6.91 3.36
N GLY A 70 -2.08 -7.28 3.37
CA GLY A 70 -2.85 -7.38 4.61
C GLY A 70 -2.32 -8.45 5.57
N GLU A 71 -1.96 -9.64 5.08
CA GLU A 71 -1.31 -10.65 5.90
C GLU A 71 0.09 -10.20 6.34
N ALA A 72 0.87 -9.59 5.44
CA ALA A 72 2.18 -9.05 5.77
C ALA A 72 2.12 -8.04 6.93
N ASN A 73 1.18 -7.09 6.88
CA ASN A 73 0.93 -6.12 7.94
C ASN A 73 0.55 -6.79 9.27
N ASN A 74 -0.38 -7.75 9.23
CA ASN A 74 -0.81 -8.47 10.43
C ASN A 74 0.35 -9.25 11.06
N ILE A 75 1.14 -9.98 10.26
CA ILE A 75 2.32 -10.71 10.74
C ILE A 75 3.34 -9.72 11.34
N ALA A 76 3.60 -8.60 10.67
CA ALA A 76 4.54 -7.58 11.17
C ALA A 76 4.18 -7.09 12.57
N LEU A 77 2.91 -6.76 12.82
CA LEU A 77 2.46 -6.27 14.12
C LEU A 77 2.39 -7.41 15.16
N THR A 78 1.63 -8.47 14.84
CA THR A 78 1.32 -9.52 15.82
C THR A 78 2.54 -10.31 16.24
N SER A 79 3.45 -10.65 15.30
CA SER A 79 4.63 -11.45 15.62
C SER A 79 5.61 -10.69 16.51
N VAL A 80 5.76 -9.40 16.29
CA VAL A 80 6.69 -8.54 17.06
C VAL A 80 6.09 -8.18 18.43
N ILE A 81 4.85 -7.67 18.44
CA ILE A 81 4.22 -7.16 19.66
C ILE A 81 3.95 -8.31 20.65
N ARG A 82 3.39 -9.45 20.20
CA ARG A 82 3.14 -10.62 21.03
C ARG A 82 4.40 -11.37 21.50
N LYS A 83 5.60 -10.94 21.06
CA LYS A 83 6.87 -11.40 21.64
C LYS A 83 7.06 -10.85 23.06
N HIS A 84 6.43 -9.75 23.38
CA HIS A 84 6.45 -9.08 24.66
C HIS A 84 5.18 -9.41 25.45
N LYS A 85 5.26 -9.41 26.80
CA LYS A 85 4.06 -9.64 27.65
C LYS A 85 3.17 -8.42 27.74
N LYS A 86 3.74 -7.23 27.59
CA LYS A 86 3.11 -5.90 27.57
C LYS A 86 4.07 -4.92 26.94
N GLY A 87 3.62 -3.73 26.60
CA GLY A 87 4.43 -2.63 26.10
C GLY A 87 3.62 -1.69 25.23
N HIS A 88 4.26 -0.63 24.81
CA HIS A 88 3.68 0.43 24.01
C HIS A 88 3.99 0.25 22.52
N PHE A 89 3.09 0.67 21.66
CA PHE A 89 3.34 0.75 20.23
C PHE A 89 2.55 1.88 19.58
N LEU A 90 3.14 2.44 18.53
CA LEU A 90 2.63 3.60 17.81
C LEU A 90 2.24 3.18 16.38
N ILE A 91 1.10 3.69 15.91
CA ILE A 91 0.73 3.60 14.49
C ILE A 91 0.30 4.98 13.97
N SER A 92 0.45 5.26 12.68
CA SER A 92 -0.09 6.50 12.14
C SER A 92 -1.63 6.49 12.13
N SER A 93 -2.24 7.68 12.29
CA SER A 93 -3.71 7.80 12.28
C SER A 93 -4.35 7.54 10.90
N ILE A 94 -3.53 7.42 9.86
CA ILE A 94 -3.95 7.20 8.47
C ILE A 94 -3.56 5.82 7.91
N GLU A 95 -3.34 4.83 8.79
CA GLU A 95 -3.01 3.47 8.38
C GLU A 95 -4.13 2.80 7.59
N HIS A 96 -3.73 1.86 6.72
CA HIS A 96 -4.67 0.93 6.10
C HIS A 96 -5.40 0.08 7.14
N ALA A 97 -6.63 -0.34 6.85
CA ALA A 97 -7.46 -1.12 7.76
C ALA A 97 -6.78 -2.39 8.30
N SER A 98 -5.90 -3.03 7.52
CA SER A 98 -5.14 -4.21 7.96
C SER A 98 -4.14 -3.93 9.08
N VAL A 99 -3.67 -2.69 9.23
CA VAL A 99 -2.85 -2.24 10.35
C VAL A 99 -3.73 -1.74 11.50
N ASP A 100 -4.69 -0.85 11.21
CA ASP A 100 -5.52 -0.20 12.24
C ASP A 100 -6.38 -1.20 13.02
N ILE A 101 -7.04 -2.15 12.33
CA ILE A 101 -7.88 -3.16 12.99
C ILE A 101 -7.01 -4.14 13.79
N CYS A 102 -5.87 -4.55 13.23
CA CYS A 102 -4.92 -5.40 13.93
C CYS A 102 -4.37 -4.72 15.20
N ALA A 103 -4.07 -3.42 15.12
CA ALA A 103 -3.59 -2.65 16.26
C ALA A 103 -4.65 -2.54 17.38
N LYS A 104 -5.91 -2.34 17.02
CA LYS A 104 -7.04 -2.32 17.98
C LYS A 104 -7.22 -3.67 18.66
N GLU A 105 -7.04 -4.77 17.93
CA GLU A 105 -7.09 -6.11 18.52
C GLU A 105 -5.96 -6.30 19.52
N LEU A 106 -4.73 -5.92 19.19
CA LEU A 106 -3.60 -5.96 20.12
C LEU A 106 -3.83 -5.07 21.34
N ALA A 107 -4.46 -3.91 21.19
CA ALA A 107 -4.86 -3.07 22.32
C ALA A 107 -5.87 -3.77 23.23
N SER A 108 -6.83 -4.52 22.66
CA SER A 108 -7.78 -5.34 23.45
C SER A 108 -7.11 -6.48 24.23
N GLU A 109 -5.94 -6.94 23.75
CA GLU A 109 -5.07 -7.90 24.45
C GLU A 109 -4.27 -7.28 25.61
N GLY A 110 -4.34 -5.93 25.78
CA GLY A 110 -3.68 -5.19 26.87
C GLY A 110 -2.36 -4.52 26.51
N TYR A 111 -2.01 -4.41 25.21
CA TYR A 111 -0.91 -3.57 24.76
C TYR A 111 -1.35 -2.10 24.65
N ASP A 112 -0.45 -1.18 24.94
CA ASP A 112 -0.72 0.26 24.94
C ASP A 112 -0.56 0.83 23.52
N LEU A 113 -1.69 1.10 22.86
CA LEU A 113 -1.77 1.66 21.50
C LEU A 113 -1.87 3.18 21.54
N GLU A 114 -0.98 3.86 20.82
CA GLU A 114 -1.05 5.30 20.62
C GLU A 114 -1.03 5.64 19.12
N TYR A 115 -1.85 6.63 18.72
CA TYR A 115 -1.92 7.09 17.33
C TYR A 115 -1.06 8.33 17.11
N ILE A 116 -0.22 8.28 16.08
CA ILE A 116 0.56 9.44 15.63
C ILE A 116 -0.37 10.31 14.76
N PRO A 117 -0.64 11.57 15.14
CA PRO A 117 -1.44 12.49 14.36
C PRO A 117 -0.76 12.86 13.03
N VAL A 118 -1.56 13.39 12.11
CA VAL A 118 -1.11 13.89 10.81
C VAL A 118 -1.62 15.31 10.57
N ASP A 119 -0.97 16.02 9.66
CA ASP A 119 -1.44 17.31 9.17
C ASP A 119 -2.60 17.14 8.16
N ARG A 120 -3.11 18.29 7.64
CA ARG A 120 -4.18 18.31 6.63
C ARG A 120 -3.83 17.64 5.30
N TYR A 121 -2.60 17.26 5.08
CA TYR A 121 -2.10 16.57 3.89
C TYR A 121 -1.68 15.13 4.16
N GLY A 122 -1.90 14.67 5.39
CA GLY A 122 -1.57 13.31 5.80
C GLY A 122 -0.09 13.09 6.11
N ASN A 123 0.71 14.14 6.30
CA ASN A 123 2.08 14.00 6.77
C ASN A 123 2.09 13.76 8.28
N ILE A 124 2.93 12.83 8.73
CA ILE A 124 3.09 12.48 10.14
C ILE A 124 3.64 13.68 10.94
N ASP A 125 3.04 13.94 12.10
CA ASP A 125 3.56 14.92 13.07
C ASP A 125 4.87 14.38 13.68
N ILE A 126 5.98 14.91 13.20
CA ILE A 126 7.33 14.50 13.58
C ILE A 126 7.66 14.87 15.03
N GLU A 127 7.18 16.02 15.52
CA GLU A 127 7.43 16.42 16.90
C GLU A 127 6.61 15.58 17.89
N TYR A 128 5.37 15.24 17.52
CA TYR A 128 4.59 14.28 18.29
C TYR A 128 5.29 12.92 18.35
N LEU A 129 5.73 12.37 17.20
CA LEU A 129 6.44 11.10 17.14
C LEU A 129 7.67 11.07 18.05
N LYS A 130 8.50 12.13 18.04
CA LYS A 130 9.69 12.25 18.90
C LYS A 130 9.34 12.17 20.40
N ASN A 131 8.22 12.75 20.80
CA ASN A 131 7.82 12.83 22.20
C ASN A 131 7.05 11.59 22.67
N ALA A 132 6.37 10.89 21.77
CA ALA A 132 5.58 9.70 22.06
C ALA A 132 6.42 8.41 22.21
N ILE A 133 7.63 8.35 21.64
CA ILE A 133 8.50 7.18 21.78
C ILE A 133 9.06 7.10 23.20
N ARG A 134 8.76 5.99 23.89
CA ARG A 134 9.15 5.68 25.27
C ARG A 134 10.17 4.53 25.35
N GLU A 135 10.71 4.27 26.53
CA GLU A 135 11.62 3.13 26.75
C GLU A 135 10.95 1.78 26.48
N ASP A 136 9.65 1.65 26.75
CA ASP A 136 8.85 0.45 26.54
C ASP A 136 8.15 0.40 25.17
N THR A 137 8.45 1.34 24.24
CA THR A 137 7.93 1.33 22.90
C THR A 137 8.53 0.17 22.08
N ILE A 138 7.69 -0.78 21.70
CA ILE A 138 8.07 -1.98 20.95
C ILE A 138 8.18 -1.69 19.44
N LEU A 139 7.17 -1.04 18.90
CA LEU A 139 6.99 -0.86 17.46
C LEU A 139 6.43 0.52 17.13
N VAL A 140 6.93 1.10 16.05
CA VAL A 140 6.28 2.20 15.31
C VAL A 140 5.88 1.65 13.94
N SER A 141 4.61 1.77 13.55
CA SER A 141 4.12 1.37 12.23
C SER A 141 3.59 2.57 11.46
N ILE A 142 4.04 2.74 10.22
CA ILE A 142 3.61 3.83 9.34
C ILE A 142 3.26 3.32 7.95
N ILE A 143 2.25 3.93 7.34
CA ILE A 143 2.00 3.77 5.92
C ILE A 143 2.95 4.67 5.13
N GLY A 144 3.88 4.09 4.38
CA GLY A 144 4.91 4.83 3.65
C GLY A 144 4.35 5.66 2.49
N VAL A 145 3.33 5.12 1.81
CA VAL A 145 2.55 5.85 0.78
C VAL A 145 1.07 5.61 1.04
N ASN A 146 0.32 6.67 1.32
CA ASN A 146 -1.09 6.54 1.67
C ASN A 146 -1.94 6.15 0.45
N ASN A 147 -2.81 5.16 0.63
CA ASN A 147 -3.63 4.57 -0.44
C ASN A 147 -4.85 5.42 -0.86
N GLU A 148 -5.23 6.44 -0.08
CA GLU A 148 -6.34 7.34 -0.40
C GLU A 148 -5.85 8.70 -0.90
N LEU A 149 -4.77 9.22 -0.33
CA LEU A 149 -4.25 10.56 -0.57
C LEU A 149 -3.06 10.59 -1.55
N GLY A 150 -2.32 9.49 -1.60
CA GLY A 150 -1.03 9.46 -2.28
C GLY A 150 0.11 10.11 -1.48
N THR A 151 -0.11 10.62 -0.29
CA THR A 151 0.93 11.22 0.57
C THR A 151 2.10 10.27 0.75
N ILE A 152 3.33 10.76 0.53
CA ILE A 152 4.57 10.01 0.72
C ILE A 152 5.21 10.50 2.01
N GLN A 153 5.43 9.61 2.98
CA GLN A 153 6.09 9.95 4.24
C GLN A 153 7.61 10.08 4.06
N ASP A 154 8.25 10.95 4.84
CA ASP A 154 9.71 10.96 4.96
C ASP A 154 10.18 9.79 5.82
N MET A 155 10.17 8.59 5.20
CA MET A 155 10.51 7.33 5.85
C MET A 155 11.93 7.33 6.41
N LYS A 156 12.85 8.12 5.80
CA LYS A 156 14.22 8.23 6.29
C LYS A 156 14.28 9.03 7.58
N CYS A 157 13.67 10.21 7.62
CA CYS A 157 13.58 11.03 8.82
C CYS A 157 12.92 10.26 9.96
N ILE A 158 11.78 9.60 9.68
CA ILE A 158 11.06 8.78 10.67
C ILE A 158 11.95 7.66 11.22
N GLY A 159 12.65 6.91 10.35
CA GLY A 159 13.55 5.85 10.76
C GLY A 159 14.73 6.35 11.62
N ASP A 160 15.28 7.51 11.28
CA ASP A 160 16.34 8.12 12.07
C ASP A 160 15.84 8.51 13.46
N ILE A 161 14.66 9.14 13.57
CA ILE A 161 14.03 9.51 14.83
C ILE A 161 13.74 8.30 15.70
N VAL A 162 13.11 7.26 15.15
CA VAL A 162 12.78 6.04 15.89
C VAL A 162 14.04 5.44 16.54
N LYS A 163 15.12 5.31 15.76
CA LYS A 163 16.37 4.70 16.27
C LYS A 163 17.19 5.64 17.16
N GLU A 164 17.05 6.94 17.02
CA GLU A 164 17.67 7.92 17.93
C GLU A 164 17.00 7.90 19.31
N LYS A 165 15.66 7.89 19.32
CA LYS A 165 14.89 7.90 20.57
C LYS A 165 14.98 6.59 21.34
N ASN A 166 14.82 5.47 20.64
CA ASN A 166 14.96 4.16 21.27
C ASN A 166 15.45 3.12 20.24
N LYS A 167 16.70 2.71 20.34
CA LYS A 167 17.32 1.73 19.43
C LYS A 167 16.62 0.37 19.41
N LYS A 168 15.86 0.03 20.48
CA LYS A 168 15.13 -1.25 20.60
C LYS A 168 13.78 -1.22 19.91
N THR A 169 13.22 -0.03 19.67
CA THR A 169 11.95 0.12 18.97
C THR A 169 12.11 -0.27 17.50
N TYR A 170 11.25 -1.16 17.01
CA TYR A 170 11.22 -1.55 15.61
C TYR A 170 10.41 -0.57 14.78
N LEU A 171 10.81 -0.36 13.51
CA LEU A 171 10.07 0.39 12.52
C LEU A 171 9.49 -0.55 11.48
N HIS A 172 8.15 -0.59 11.38
CA HIS A 172 7.40 -1.20 10.31
C HIS A 172 6.93 -0.13 9.32
N ILE A 173 7.09 -0.41 8.03
CA ILE A 173 6.57 0.44 6.95
C ILE A 173 5.64 -0.40 6.07
N ASP A 174 4.37 0.00 5.98
CA ASP A 174 3.47 -0.48 4.92
C ASP A 174 3.84 0.25 3.61
N PHE A 175 4.51 -0.46 2.70
CA PHE A 175 4.94 0.08 1.40
C PHE A 175 4.15 -0.51 0.23
N VAL A 176 2.96 -1.00 0.49
CA VAL A 176 2.09 -1.63 -0.52
C VAL A 176 1.79 -0.70 -1.69
N GLN A 177 1.56 0.58 -1.43
CA GLN A 177 1.29 1.58 -2.47
C GLN A 177 2.57 2.25 -3.03
N GLY A 178 3.70 2.08 -2.38
CA GLY A 178 4.96 2.70 -2.82
C GLY A 178 5.75 1.83 -3.80
N LEU A 179 5.62 0.50 -3.70
CA LEU A 179 6.37 -0.42 -4.56
C LEU A 179 6.12 -0.13 -6.03
N ASN A 180 7.18 0.06 -6.81
CA ASN A 180 7.18 0.43 -8.23
C ASN A 180 6.46 1.76 -8.60
N HIS A 181 5.92 2.52 -7.63
CA HIS A 181 5.35 3.84 -7.85
C HIS A 181 6.25 4.97 -7.34
N VAL A 182 7.07 4.68 -6.33
CA VAL A 182 8.02 5.64 -5.75
C VAL A 182 9.42 5.06 -5.78
N ASP A 183 10.41 5.87 -6.12
CA ASP A 183 11.81 5.45 -6.14
C ASP A 183 12.42 5.63 -4.75
N VAL A 184 12.51 4.54 -3.99
CA VAL A 184 13.03 4.52 -2.61
C VAL A 184 14.11 3.44 -2.49
N ASP A 185 15.24 3.81 -1.91
CA ASP A 185 16.33 2.90 -1.55
C ASP A 185 16.31 2.65 -0.03
N PHE A 186 15.74 1.51 0.37
CA PHE A 186 15.63 1.14 1.78
C PHE A 186 16.97 0.78 2.43
N SER A 187 18.07 0.62 1.68
CA SER A 187 19.39 0.47 2.29
C SER A 187 19.83 1.72 3.07
N LYS A 188 19.19 2.87 2.78
CA LYS A 188 19.44 4.17 3.43
C LYS A 188 18.45 4.49 4.54
N ILE A 189 17.49 3.62 4.78
CA ILE A 189 16.39 3.80 5.74
C ILE A 189 16.51 2.76 6.85
N LYS A 190 16.44 3.20 8.09
CA LYS A 190 16.51 2.30 9.27
C LYS A 190 15.17 1.57 9.47
N VAL A 191 14.80 0.71 8.52
CA VAL A 191 13.57 -0.09 8.53
C VAL A 191 13.86 -1.49 9.08
N ASP A 192 12.98 -1.99 9.93
CA ASP A 192 13.05 -3.36 10.48
C ASP A 192 12.08 -4.31 9.80
N LEU A 193 10.89 -3.82 9.43
CA LEU A 193 9.84 -4.61 8.75
C LEU A 193 9.26 -3.79 7.60
N LEU A 194 9.05 -4.43 6.43
CA LEU A 194 8.49 -3.79 5.25
C LEU A 194 7.45 -4.70 4.60
N SER A 195 6.21 -4.21 4.49
CA SER A 195 5.12 -4.93 3.82
C SER A 195 4.97 -4.48 2.38
N ILE A 196 4.90 -5.43 1.44
CA ILE A 196 4.67 -5.19 0.02
C ILE A 196 3.62 -6.14 -0.56
N SER A 197 2.98 -5.75 -1.67
CA SER A 197 1.93 -6.54 -2.32
C SER A 197 2.04 -6.53 -3.84
N SER A 198 1.68 -7.63 -4.45
CA SER A 198 1.81 -7.86 -5.89
C SER A 198 0.76 -7.13 -6.72
N HIS A 199 -0.51 -7.18 -6.30
CA HIS A 199 -1.64 -6.73 -7.12
C HIS A 199 -1.75 -5.21 -7.32
N LYS A 200 -0.88 -4.42 -6.69
CA LYS A 200 -0.80 -2.96 -6.87
C LYS A 200 0.16 -2.57 -7.99
N ILE A 201 0.99 -3.49 -8.46
CA ILE A 201 2.06 -3.25 -9.45
C ILE A 201 1.92 -4.10 -10.71
N GLY A 202 0.71 -4.49 -11.06
CA GLY A 202 0.46 -5.35 -12.24
C GLY A 202 0.79 -6.82 -12.04
N GLY A 203 0.96 -7.26 -10.79
CA GLY A 203 1.16 -8.66 -10.43
C GLY A 203 -0.13 -9.39 -10.04
N PRO A 204 -0.08 -10.71 -9.74
CA PRO A 204 -1.24 -11.49 -9.36
C PRO A 204 -1.77 -11.12 -7.98
N LYS A 205 -3.07 -11.33 -7.75
CA LYS A 205 -3.68 -11.34 -6.42
C LYS A 205 -3.25 -12.59 -5.66
N GLY A 206 -3.39 -12.59 -4.34
CA GLY A 206 -3.08 -13.77 -3.50
C GLY A 206 -1.59 -13.91 -3.15
N ILE A 207 -0.78 -12.90 -3.41
CA ILE A 207 0.65 -12.88 -3.05
C ILE A 207 1.11 -11.49 -2.64
N GLY A 208 1.95 -11.44 -1.60
CA GLY A 208 2.68 -10.29 -1.10
C GLY A 208 3.96 -10.78 -0.43
N ALA A 209 4.66 -9.89 0.26
CA ALA A 209 5.82 -10.27 1.06
C ALA A 209 6.03 -9.33 2.24
N LEU A 210 6.63 -9.87 3.30
CA LEU A 210 7.12 -9.15 4.45
C LEU A 210 8.65 -9.29 4.51
N TYR A 211 9.36 -8.17 4.47
CA TYR A 211 10.76 -8.12 4.86
C TYR A 211 10.86 -8.06 6.39
N ILE A 212 11.78 -8.82 6.96
CA ILE A 212 12.09 -8.83 8.39
C ILE A 212 13.59 -8.75 8.54
N SER A 213 14.11 -7.67 9.10
CA SER A 213 15.54 -7.54 9.41
C SER A 213 15.98 -8.69 10.33
N LYS A 214 17.21 -9.17 10.10
CA LYS A 214 17.80 -10.28 10.89
C LYS A 214 17.85 -10.03 12.41
N ASP A 215 17.82 -8.77 12.83
CA ASP A 215 17.90 -8.36 14.23
C ASP A 215 16.52 -8.30 14.92
N VAL A 216 15.44 -8.46 14.17
CA VAL A 216 14.07 -8.45 14.71
C VAL A 216 13.78 -9.74 15.46
N LYS A 217 13.38 -9.60 16.71
CA LYS A 217 12.91 -10.72 17.54
C LYS A 217 11.38 -10.78 17.47
N TYR A 218 10.87 -11.93 17.05
CA TYR A 218 9.43 -12.14 16.90
C TYR A 218 8.98 -13.46 17.53
N LYS A 219 7.67 -13.61 17.68
CA LYS A 219 7.01 -14.85 18.09
C LYS A 219 6.46 -15.55 16.85
N GLU A 220 6.72 -16.84 16.73
CA GLU A 220 6.12 -17.65 15.68
C GLU A 220 4.59 -17.59 15.75
N GLN A 221 3.94 -17.52 14.60
CA GLN A 221 2.49 -17.39 14.46
C GLN A 221 1.83 -18.68 14.00
N ILE A 222 2.55 -19.49 13.23
CA ILE A 222 2.05 -20.70 12.60
C ILE A 222 3.03 -21.82 12.86
N TYR A 223 2.50 -22.98 13.22
CA TYR A 223 3.27 -24.17 13.56
C TYR A 223 3.10 -25.21 12.45
N GLY A 224 4.21 -25.82 12.00
CA GLY A 224 4.25 -26.86 10.98
C GLY A 224 5.65 -27.11 10.49
N GLU A 225 5.87 -28.27 9.86
CA GLU A 225 7.13 -28.57 9.19
C GLU A 225 7.32 -27.63 8.00
N ASN A 226 8.55 -27.15 7.76
CA ASN A 226 8.91 -26.25 6.66
C ASN A 226 8.15 -24.91 6.65
N SER A 227 7.67 -24.43 7.81
CA SER A 227 7.12 -23.09 7.91
C SER A 227 8.19 -22.05 7.61
N SER A 228 7.88 -21.05 6.78
CA SER A 228 8.78 -19.91 6.53
C SER A 228 8.99 -19.12 7.81
N ASN A 229 10.07 -19.42 8.54
CA ASN A 229 10.45 -18.77 9.79
C ASN A 229 9.35 -18.82 10.90
N GLY A 230 8.45 -19.82 10.87
CA GLY A 230 7.31 -19.89 11.78
C GLY A 230 6.24 -18.82 11.58
N LEU A 231 6.26 -18.11 10.47
CA LEU A 231 5.35 -17.01 10.18
C LEU A 231 4.32 -17.34 9.10
N VAL A 232 4.67 -18.17 8.14
CA VAL A 232 3.78 -18.66 7.08
C VAL A 232 4.01 -20.13 6.90
N HIS A 233 2.93 -20.92 6.79
CA HIS A 233 2.99 -22.35 6.47
C HIS A 233 1.97 -22.67 5.39
N ARG A 234 2.47 -23.07 4.21
CA ARG A 234 1.67 -23.51 3.06
C ARG A 234 2.57 -24.16 2.02
N THR A 235 1.99 -24.98 1.14
CA THR A 235 2.68 -25.36 -0.09
C THR A 235 3.10 -24.11 -0.85
N PHE A 236 4.36 -24.04 -1.22
CA PHE A 236 4.91 -22.82 -1.84
C PHE A 236 4.24 -22.56 -3.20
N PRO A 237 3.63 -21.37 -3.42
CA PRO A 237 2.89 -21.07 -4.64
C PRO A 237 3.85 -20.57 -5.73
N ASN A 238 4.49 -21.50 -6.42
CA ASN A 238 5.59 -21.25 -7.36
C ASN A 238 5.25 -20.15 -8.38
N GLU A 239 4.09 -20.29 -9.04
CA GLU A 239 3.63 -19.37 -10.08
C GLU A 239 3.30 -17.97 -9.55
N LEU A 240 2.69 -17.88 -8.37
CA LEU A 240 2.34 -16.58 -7.76
C LEU A 240 3.60 -15.82 -7.33
N VAL A 241 4.56 -16.52 -6.72
CA VAL A 241 5.83 -15.90 -6.29
C VAL A 241 6.63 -15.44 -7.50
N CYS A 242 6.79 -16.29 -8.54
CA CYS A 242 7.50 -15.88 -9.75
C CYS A 242 6.79 -14.76 -10.50
N GLY A 243 5.45 -14.77 -10.55
CA GLY A 243 4.65 -13.67 -11.09
C GLY A 243 4.86 -12.37 -10.32
N PHE A 244 4.92 -12.41 -8.98
CA PHE A 244 5.20 -11.22 -8.17
C PHE A 244 6.62 -10.69 -8.42
N LEU A 245 7.64 -11.55 -8.39
CA LEU A 245 9.01 -11.15 -8.67
C LEU A 245 9.16 -10.58 -10.09
N LYS A 246 8.43 -11.16 -11.06
CA LYS A 246 8.36 -10.60 -12.42
C LYS A 246 7.72 -9.22 -12.42
N ALA A 247 6.61 -9.00 -11.71
CA ALA A 247 5.99 -7.68 -11.61
C ALA A 247 6.94 -6.63 -11.00
N ILE A 248 7.71 -6.99 -9.98
CA ILE A 248 8.74 -6.11 -9.39
C ILE A 248 9.80 -5.75 -10.44
N SER A 249 10.24 -6.71 -11.26
CA SER A 249 11.27 -6.49 -12.28
C SER A 249 10.84 -5.58 -13.43
N LEU A 250 9.54 -5.34 -13.58
CA LEU A 250 8.97 -4.46 -14.61
C LEU A 250 8.93 -2.99 -14.18
N TYR A 251 9.61 -2.64 -13.07
CA TYR A 251 9.78 -1.23 -12.69
C TYR A 251 10.40 -0.43 -13.83
N ASN A 252 9.76 0.69 -14.16
CA ASN A 252 10.20 1.58 -15.23
C ASN A 252 9.99 3.05 -14.84
N LYS A 253 11.06 3.84 -14.84
CA LYS A 253 11.00 5.29 -14.54
C LYS A 253 10.17 6.07 -15.55
N GLU A 254 10.16 5.67 -16.82
CA GLU A 254 9.35 6.31 -17.85
C GLU A 254 7.85 6.15 -17.58
N GLU A 255 7.44 4.99 -17.05
CA GLU A 255 6.04 4.77 -16.64
C GLU A 255 5.65 5.67 -15.46
N ILE A 256 6.55 5.89 -14.51
CA ILE A 256 6.33 6.83 -13.39
C ILE A 256 6.18 8.26 -13.92
N GLU A 257 7.06 8.69 -14.81
CA GLU A 257 6.98 10.02 -15.41
C GLU A 257 5.71 10.18 -16.26
N LYS A 258 5.26 9.12 -16.93
CA LYS A 258 3.96 9.15 -17.62
C LYS A 258 2.81 9.34 -16.63
N MET A 259 2.80 8.62 -15.51
CA MET A 259 1.76 8.78 -14.47
C MET A 259 1.77 10.20 -13.88
N LYS A 260 2.95 10.81 -13.66
CA LYS A 260 3.05 12.21 -13.24
C LYS A 260 2.39 13.15 -14.24
N LYS A 261 2.68 13.01 -15.54
CA LYS A 261 2.07 13.82 -16.59
C LYS A 261 0.55 13.65 -16.66
N LEU A 262 0.05 12.42 -16.49
CA LEU A 262 -1.40 12.16 -16.41
C LEU A 262 -2.02 12.86 -15.19
N LYS A 263 -1.37 12.82 -14.03
CA LYS A 263 -1.79 13.51 -12.82
C LYS A 263 -1.81 15.02 -13.01
N GLU A 264 -0.75 15.60 -13.54
CA GLU A 264 -0.65 17.04 -13.85
C GLU A 264 -1.76 17.48 -14.83
N TYR A 265 -1.99 16.69 -15.87
CA TYR A 265 -3.06 16.94 -16.83
C TYR A 265 -4.45 16.90 -16.18
N TYR A 266 -4.72 15.87 -15.37
CA TYR A 266 -5.96 15.77 -14.60
C TYR A 266 -6.16 17.00 -13.71
N LEU A 267 -5.14 17.40 -12.94
CA LEU A 267 -5.20 18.56 -12.05
C LEU A 267 -5.44 19.88 -12.85
N SER A 268 -4.87 20.02 -14.06
CA SER A 268 -5.08 21.17 -14.92
C SER A 268 -6.53 21.29 -15.44
N LYS A 269 -7.21 20.16 -15.63
CA LYS A 269 -8.64 20.13 -15.97
C LYS A 269 -9.49 20.42 -14.73
N LEU A 270 -9.13 19.80 -13.59
CA LEU A 270 -9.83 19.93 -12.32
C LEU A 270 -9.85 21.39 -11.83
N SER A 271 -8.76 22.14 -12.02
CA SER A 271 -8.64 23.55 -11.59
C SER A 271 -9.63 24.51 -12.29
N LYS A 272 -10.30 24.06 -13.36
CA LYS A 272 -11.31 24.83 -14.09
C LYS A 272 -12.73 24.61 -13.54
N ILE A 273 -12.89 23.71 -12.60
CA ILE A 273 -14.19 23.36 -12.01
C ILE A 273 -14.32 24.07 -10.66
N GLU A 274 -15.42 24.81 -10.49
CA GLU A 274 -15.71 25.50 -9.24
C GLU A 274 -16.13 24.51 -8.13
N ASN A 275 -15.94 24.92 -6.88
CA ASN A 275 -16.31 24.15 -5.68
C ASN A 275 -15.67 22.75 -5.64
N VAL A 276 -14.35 22.69 -5.91
CA VAL A 276 -13.54 21.48 -5.82
C VAL A 276 -12.34 21.73 -4.93
N ASP A 277 -12.12 20.84 -3.97
CA ASP A 277 -10.89 20.79 -3.16
C ASP A 277 -10.00 19.65 -3.63
N VAL A 278 -8.70 19.89 -3.72
CA VAL A 278 -7.68 18.85 -3.89
C VAL A 278 -7.14 18.49 -2.51
N ASN A 279 -7.35 17.23 -2.09
CA ASN A 279 -6.93 16.74 -0.77
C ASN A 279 -5.52 16.13 -0.80
N THR A 280 -5.07 15.70 -1.99
CA THR A 280 -3.72 15.16 -2.22
C THR A 280 -2.68 16.26 -2.14
N PRO A 281 -1.56 16.09 -1.40
CA PRO A 281 -0.47 17.07 -1.40
C PRO A 281 0.24 17.14 -2.75
N GLU A 282 0.93 18.27 -3.00
CA GLU A 282 1.69 18.47 -4.22
C GLU A 282 2.79 17.40 -4.37
N ASN A 283 3.59 17.18 -3.30
CA ASN A 283 4.58 16.11 -3.27
C ASN A 283 3.96 14.79 -2.83
N SER A 284 3.44 14.03 -3.77
CA SER A 284 2.73 12.77 -3.50
C SER A 284 2.94 11.74 -4.62
N SER A 285 2.47 10.52 -4.40
CA SER A 285 2.50 9.45 -5.39
C SER A 285 1.99 9.93 -6.75
N PRO A 286 2.67 9.59 -7.84
CA PRO A 286 2.27 10.00 -9.19
C PRO A 286 0.95 9.37 -9.62
N SER A 287 0.53 8.30 -8.97
CA SER A 287 -0.62 7.49 -9.40
C SER A 287 -1.93 7.82 -8.68
N ILE A 288 -1.92 8.59 -7.57
CA ILE A 288 -3.11 8.76 -6.72
C ILE A 288 -3.48 10.24 -6.60
N ILE A 289 -4.78 10.53 -6.75
CA ILE A 289 -5.38 11.84 -6.51
C ILE A 289 -6.66 11.64 -5.70
N ASN A 290 -6.81 12.41 -4.64
CA ASN A 290 -8.04 12.55 -3.88
C ASN A 290 -8.55 13.98 -4.00
N ASN A 291 -9.80 14.15 -4.40
CA ASN A 291 -10.43 15.45 -4.54
C ASN A 291 -11.90 15.40 -4.15
N SER A 292 -12.44 16.50 -3.63
CA SER A 292 -13.81 16.64 -3.16
C SER A 292 -14.61 17.56 -4.10
N PHE A 293 -15.70 17.06 -4.64
CA PHE A 293 -16.64 17.82 -5.49
C PHE A 293 -17.81 18.35 -4.64
N LYS A 294 -17.60 19.48 -3.95
CA LYS A 294 -18.59 20.06 -3.05
C LYS A 294 -19.96 20.24 -3.69
N GLY A 295 -21.00 20.00 -2.90
CA GLY A 295 -22.38 20.09 -3.35
C GLY A 295 -22.96 18.81 -3.96
N VAL A 296 -22.14 17.77 -4.23
CA VAL A 296 -22.59 16.47 -4.73
C VAL A 296 -21.97 15.34 -3.91
N ARG A 297 -22.78 14.37 -3.48
CA ARG A 297 -22.25 13.22 -2.72
C ARG A 297 -21.39 12.33 -3.61
N ALA A 298 -20.28 11.87 -3.09
CA ALA A 298 -19.33 11.00 -3.79
C ALA A 298 -19.98 9.73 -4.36
N GLU A 299 -20.89 9.10 -3.61
CA GLU A 299 -21.63 7.91 -4.04
C GLU A 299 -22.46 8.16 -5.31
N VAL A 300 -23.05 9.36 -5.43
CA VAL A 300 -23.86 9.75 -6.61
C VAL A 300 -22.95 9.95 -7.83
N ILE A 301 -21.80 10.61 -7.64
CA ILE A 301 -20.79 10.77 -8.69
C ILE A 301 -20.29 9.38 -9.15
N LEU A 302 -19.92 8.52 -8.21
CA LEU A 302 -19.40 7.18 -8.48
C LEU A 302 -20.40 6.34 -9.29
N ASN A 303 -21.67 6.33 -8.88
CA ASN A 303 -22.73 5.60 -9.57
C ASN A 303 -22.93 6.15 -11.01
N TYR A 304 -22.96 7.46 -11.18
CA TYR A 304 -23.11 8.07 -12.48
C TYR A 304 -21.93 7.75 -13.42
N LEU A 305 -20.70 7.87 -12.93
CA LEU A 305 -19.50 7.51 -13.70
C LEU A 305 -19.52 6.02 -14.07
N SER A 306 -19.91 5.16 -13.15
CA SER A 306 -20.00 3.70 -13.37
C SER A 306 -21.02 3.33 -14.48
N THR A 307 -22.16 4.05 -14.59
CA THR A 307 -23.11 3.84 -15.69
C THR A 307 -22.57 4.26 -17.05
N ASN A 308 -21.47 5.04 -17.07
CA ASN A 308 -20.73 5.46 -18.27
C ASN A 308 -19.41 4.67 -18.44
N ASP A 309 -19.29 3.49 -17.84
CA ASP A 309 -18.09 2.63 -17.88
C ASP A 309 -16.79 3.32 -17.41
N ILE A 310 -16.90 4.25 -16.45
CA ILE A 310 -15.77 4.92 -15.79
C ILE A 310 -15.73 4.52 -14.31
N TYR A 311 -14.64 3.92 -13.89
CA TYR A 311 -14.48 3.35 -12.56
C TYR A 311 -13.47 4.15 -11.73
N VAL A 312 -13.98 4.77 -10.65
CA VAL A 312 -13.22 5.47 -9.61
C VAL A 312 -13.62 4.91 -8.25
N SER A 313 -13.01 5.35 -7.16
CA SER A 313 -13.43 4.91 -5.83
C SER A 313 -13.64 6.09 -4.86
N THR A 314 -14.36 5.80 -3.78
CA THR A 314 -14.45 6.68 -2.61
C THR A 314 -13.53 6.15 -1.52
N GLY A 315 -13.03 7.00 -0.63
CA GLY A 315 -12.17 6.58 0.49
C GLY A 315 -12.82 5.53 1.40
N SER A 316 -14.17 5.52 1.49
CA SER A 316 -14.94 4.57 2.29
C SER A 316 -15.13 3.19 1.63
N ALA A 317 -14.88 3.04 0.33
CA ALA A 317 -15.14 1.79 -0.40
C ALA A 317 -14.30 0.59 0.09
N CYS A 318 -13.12 0.84 0.66
CA CYS A 318 -12.23 -0.22 1.18
C CYS A 318 -12.63 -0.71 2.59
N SER A 319 -13.49 0.01 3.33
CA SER A 319 -13.80 -0.32 4.73
C SER A 319 -15.04 -1.21 4.92
N GLY A 320 -15.78 -1.55 3.86
CA GLY A 320 -17.00 -2.39 3.94
C GLY A 320 -18.14 -1.81 4.78
N ASN A 321 -17.88 -0.71 5.48
CA ASN A 321 -18.86 0.00 6.30
C ASN A 321 -19.35 1.26 5.57
N LYS A 322 -20.64 1.55 5.67
CA LYS A 322 -21.30 2.78 5.19
C LYS A 322 -20.87 4.04 5.96
N GLY A 323 -19.62 4.14 6.40
CA GLY A 323 -19.10 5.24 7.21
C GLY A 323 -18.09 6.12 6.44
N ASP A 324 -17.85 7.29 6.98
CA ASP A 324 -16.86 8.25 6.44
C ASP A 324 -15.44 7.69 6.45
N SER A 325 -14.59 8.15 5.53
CA SER A 325 -13.17 7.80 5.54
C SER A 325 -12.50 8.23 6.85
N LYS A 326 -11.92 7.25 7.57
CA LYS A 326 -11.12 7.51 8.77
C LYS A 326 -9.91 8.41 8.45
N ILE A 327 -9.31 8.21 7.27
CA ILE A 327 -8.13 8.95 6.80
C ILE A 327 -8.48 10.43 6.63
N LEU A 328 -9.56 10.75 5.91
CA LEU A 328 -9.99 12.12 5.69
C LEU A 328 -10.44 12.81 6.98
N LYS A 329 -11.00 12.05 7.94
CA LYS A 329 -11.29 12.56 9.29
C LYS A 329 -10.03 12.87 10.08
N ALA A 330 -9.01 12.03 10.00
CA ALA A 330 -7.72 12.26 10.66
C ALA A 330 -7.01 13.53 10.15
N MET A 331 -7.25 13.92 8.90
CA MET A 331 -6.79 15.17 8.29
C MET A 331 -7.63 16.40 8.69
N ALA A 332 -8.65 16.23 9.53
CA ALA A 332 -9.59 17.29 9.95
C ALA A 332 -10.30 17.99 8.77
N LEU A 333 -10.59 17.25 7.67
CA LEU A 333 -11.39 17.79 6.58
C LEU A 333 -12.85 18.02 7.02
N SER A 334 -13.51 18.99 6.37
CA SER A 334 -14.93 19.24 6.62
C SER A 334 -15.79 18.02 6.23
N GLN A 335 -16.92 17.84 6.90
CA GLN A 335 -17.86 16.75 6.59
C GLN A 335 -18.33 16.82 5.14
N GLU A 336 -18.50 18.03 4.58
CA GLU A 336 -18.85 18.22 3.18
C GLU A 336 -17.75 17.69 2.24
N SER A 337 -16.48 18.03 2.53
CA SER A 337 -15.34 17.52 1.74
C SER A 337 -15.22 16.01 1.83
N ILE A 338 -15.43 15.42 3.02
CA ILE A 338 -15.42 13.96 3.21
C ILE A 338 -16.53 13.29 2.37
N ASN A 339 -17.76 13.80 2.46
CA ASN A 339 -18.93 13.22 1.78
C ASN A 339 -18.88 13.34 0.25
N SER A 340 -18.11 14.29 -0.27
CA SER A 340 -17.97 14.56 -1.70
C SER A 340 -16.63 14.10 -2.30
N SER A 341 -15.82 13.37 -1.50
CA SER A 341 -14.48 12.95 -1.88
C SER A 341 -14.48 11.72 -2.79
N ILE A 342 -13.83 11.81 -3.92
CA ILE A 342 -13.49 10.67 -4.77
C ILE A 342 -11.97 10.54 -4.93
N LYS A 343 -11.55 9.30 -5.11
CA LYS A 343 -10.17 8.95 -5.43
C LYS A 343 -10.08 8.51 -6.88
N VAL A 344 -9.18 9.12 -7.62
CA VAL A 344 -8.75 8.73 -8.96
C VAL A 344 -7.34 8.18 -8.86
N SER A 345 -7.08 7.05 -9.49
CA SER A 345 -5.74 6.47 -9.50
C SER A 345 -5.38 5.87 -10.85
N PHE A 346 -4.24 6.30 -11.35
CA PHE A 346 -3.72 5.95 -12.67
C PHE A 346 -2.77 4.75 -12.64
N SER A 347 -2.65 4.11 -13.80
CA SER A 347 -1.53 3.27 -14.18
C SER A 347 -0.86 3.85 -15.43
N SER A 348 0.29 3.31 -15.80
CA SER A 348 0.96 3.68 -17.04
C SER A 348 0.18 3.30 -18.33
N GLU A 349 -0.84 2.43 -18.21
CA GLU A 349 -1.72 2.06 -19.32
C GLU A 349 -2.78 3.12 -19.63
N ASN A 350 -3.08 4.03 -18.69
CA ASN A 350 -4.06 5.10 -18.91
C ASN A 350 -3.57 6.15 -19.92
N THR A 351 -4.51 6.90 -20.51
CA THR A 351 -4.24 7.89 -21.54
C THR A 351 -4.83 9.26 -21.20
N PHE A 352 -4.39 10.30 -21.93
CA PHE A 352 -4.92 11.67 -21.80
C PHE A 352 -6.36 11.75 -22.31
N GLU A 353 -6.70 10.99 -23.35
CA GLU A 353 -8.05 10.91 -23.93
C GLU A 353 -9.05 10.30 -22.95
N GLU A 354 -8.61 9.35 -22.11
CA GLU A 354 -9.44 8.80 -21.01
C GLU A 354 -9.76 9.89 -19.97
N ILE A 355 -8.80 10.76 -19.68
CA ILE A 355 -9.00 11.90 -18.77
C ILE A 355 -9.94 12.92 -19.39
N ASP A 356 -9.81 13.24 -20.68
CA ASP A 356 -10.72 14.13 -21.39
C ASP A 356 -12.15 13.59 -21.29
N LYS A 357 -12.36 12.33 -21.66
CA LYS A 357 -13.68 11.69 -21.59
C LYS A 357 -14.26 11.66 -20.17
N PHE A 358 -13.43 11.49 -19.16
CA PHE A 358 -13.85 11.56 -17.76
C PHE A 358 -14.45 12.93 -17.44
N PHE A 359 -13.78 14.02 -17.82
CA PHE A 359 -14.26 15.38 -17.55
C PHE A 359 -15.45 15.77 -18.44
N ASP A 360 -15.50 15.33 -19.70
CA ASP A 360 -16.64 15.55 -20.62
C ASP A 360 -17.95 14.95 -20.06
N ILE A 361 -17.85 13.86 -19.31
CA ILE A 361 -19.00 13.21 -18.67
C ILE A 361 -19.28 13.83 -17.29
N LEU A 362 -18.25 14.12 -16.52
CA LEU A 362 -18.39 14.59 -15.13
C LEU A 362 -18.89 16.03 -15.04
N ILE A 363 -18.40 16.96 -15.88
CA ILE A 363 -18.72 18.39 -15.75
C ILE A 363 -20.21 18.66 -15.92
N PRO A 364 -20.88 18.22 -17.02
CA PRO A 364 -22.31 18.44 -17.20
C PRO A 364 -23.16 17.81 -16.10
N PHE A 365 -22.70 16.66 -15.57
CA PHE A 365 -23.37 16.00 -14.46
C PHE A 365 -23.28 16.83 -13.17
N LEU A 366 -22.11 17.38 -12.84
CA LEU A 366 -21.93 18.24 -11.65
C LEU A 366 -22.80 19.49 -11.73
N GLU A 367 -22.87 20.14 -12.90
CA GLU A 367 -23.73 21.31 -13.15
C GLU A 367 -25.20 20.97 -12.90
N MET A 368 -25.68 19.88 -13.50
CA MET A 368 -27.04 19.39 -13.30
C MET A 368 -27.31 19.05 -11.82
N ALA A 369 -26.44 18.26 -11.19
CA ALA A 369 -26.65 17.81 -9.81
C ALA A 369 -26.65 18.96 -8.80
N ARG A 370 -25.83 20.00 -9.03
CA ARG A 370 -25.78 21.21 -8.19
C ARG A 370 -26.96 22.15 -8.41
N SER A 371 -27.65 22.09 -9.55
CA SER A 371 -28.83 22.90 -9.83
C SER A 371 -30.13 22.37 -9.18
N ILE A 372 -30.15 21.13 -8.72
CA ILE A 372 -31.31 20.46 -8.12
C ILE A 372 -31.48 20.80 -6.61
N LYS A 373 -30.74 21.73 -6.08
CA LYS A 373 -30.81 22.16 -4.66
C LYS A 373 -32.07 22.96 -4.35
#